data_ddde988cb68223c31fe9972513edae3e
#
_entry.id   ddde988cb68223c31fe9972513edae3e
#
_cell.length_a   1.000
_cell.length_b   1.000
_cell.length_c   1.000
_cell.angle_alpha   90.00
_cell.angle_beta   90.00
_cell.angle_gamma   90.00
#
_symmetry.space_group_name_H-M   'P 1'
#
loop_
_entity.id
_entity.type
_entity.pdbx_description
1 polymer ?
#
loop_
_entity_poly.entity_id
_entity_poly.type
_entity_poly.pdbx_seq_one_letter_code
_entity_poly.pdbx_strand_id
1 'polypeptide(L)'
;MKRPLEMAHDFLAEVVTQDDIVVDATMGNGHDTLFLAKLAKQVYAFDIQEQALEKTQERLNQAGLKNAQLILQGHETLDQFVTEAKAGIFNLGYLPSADKSVITQPQTTIEALEKLCSLLVKGGRIAIMIYYGHEGGDLERDAVLDFVSQLNQQEYTAAIYRTLNQVNNPPFLVMIEKLERYRHG
;
A
#
# COMPACT_ATOMS: atom_id res chain seq x y z
N MET A 1 -6.62 15.23 -15.50
CA MET A 1 -5.47 14.67 -14.77
C MET A 1 -5.98 13.79 -13.63
N LYS A 2 -5.44 12.60 -13.49
CA LYS A 2 -5.90 11.64 -12.47
C LYS A 2 -5.52 12.09 -11.06
N ARG A 3 -6.40 11.80 -10.12
CA ARG A 3 -6.08 11.98 -8.69
C ARG A 3 -5.04 10.94 -8.26
N PRO A 4 -4.24 11.22 -7.20
CA PRO A 4 -3.20 10.29 -6.77
C PRO A 4 -3.67 8.85 -6.53
N LEU A 5 -4.84 8.64 -5.91
CA LEU A 5 -5.36 7.29 -5.67
C LEU A 5 -5.71 6.55 -6.97
N GLU A 6 -6.27 7.25 -7.94
CA GLU A 6 -6.55 6.69 -9.26
C GLU A 6 -5.24 6.29 -9.96
N MET A 7 -4.22 7.13 -9.85
CA MET A 7 -2.88 6.83 -10.38
C MET A 7 -2.27 5.62 -9.67
N ALA A 8 -2.46 5.48 -8.35
CA ALA A 8 -2.01 4.32 -7.59
C ALA A 8 -2.62 3.02 -8.14
N HIS A 9 -3.93 3.02 -8.36
CA HIS A 9 -4.64 1.88 -8.92
C HIS A 9 -4.13 1.53 -10.33
N ASP A 10 -3.98 2.53 -11.20
CA ASP A 10 -3.47 2.31 -12.55
C ASP A 10 -2.05 1.74 -12.56
N PHE A 11 -1.20 2.27 -11.67
CA PHE A 11 0.19 1.83 -11.53
C PHE A 11 0.28 0.34 -11.18
N LEU A 12 -0.57 -0.12 -10.26
CA LEU A 12 -0.61 -1.53 -9.87
C LEU A 12 -1.30 -2.40 -10.93
N ALA A 13 -2.38 -1.91 -11.54
CA ALA A 13 -3.13 -2.65 -12.54
C ALA A 13 -2.31 -2.97 -13.80
N GLU A 14 -1.30 -2.17 -14.11
CA GLU A 14 -0.41 -2.42 -15.25
C GLU A 14 0.35 -3.74 -15.15
N VAL A 15 0.62 -4.22 -13.93
CA VAL A 15 1.50 -5.39 -13.72
C VAL A 15 0.82 -6.57 -13.03
N VAL A 16 -0.27 -6.35 -12.30
CA VAL A 16 -0.96 -7.42 -11.56
C VAL A 16 -1.81 -8.26 -12.50
N THR A 17 -1.67 -9.57 -12.39
CA THR A 17 -2.48 -10.55 -13.13
C THR A 17 -3.17 -11.52 -12.18
N GLN A 18 -4.04 -12.38 -12.70
CA GLN A 18 -4.75 -13.41 -11.94
C GLN A 18 -3.85 -14.56 -11.46
N ASP A 19 -2.56 -14.51 -11.76
CA ASP A 19 -1.57 -15.46 -11.23
C ASP A 19 -0.82 -14.90 -10.02
N ASP A 20 -1.06 -13.64 -9.67
CA ASP A 20 -0.25 -12.90 -8.71
C ASP A 20 -0.86 -12.84 -7.30
N ILE A 21 0.05 -12.79 -6.32
CA ILE A 21 -0.27 -12.50 -4.91
C ILE A 21 0.01 -11.02 -4.66
N VAL A 22 -0.90 -10.36 -3.97
CA VAL A 22 -0.79 -8.93 -3.65
C VAL A 22 -1.13 -8.66 -2.20
N VAL A 23 -0.65 -7.53 -1.67
CA VAL A 23 -0.83 -7.12 -0.28
C VAL A 23 -1.55 -5.78 -0.21
N ASP A 24 -2.60 -5.71 0.60
CA ASP A 24 -3.20 -4.46 1.06
C ASP A 24 -2.76 -4.25 2.51
N ALA A 25 -1.80 -3.36 2.72
CA ALA A 25 -1.20 -3.14 4.04
C ALA A 25 -2.09 -2.33 4.99
N THR A 26 -3.12 -1.68 4.45
CA THR A 26 -4.01 -0.79 5.19
C THR A 26 -5.44 -0.99 4.70
N MET A 27 -6.08 -2.05 5.15
CA MET A 27 -7.39 -2.51 4.67
C MET A 27 -8.47 -1.42 4.73
N GLY A 28 -8.61 -0.74 5.86
CA GLY A 28 -9.58 0.34 6.04
C GLY A 28 -11.00 -0.07 5.70
N ASN A 29 -11.64 0.68 4.80
CA ASN A 29 -13.01 0.39 4.35
C ASN A 29 -13.09 -0.68 3.25
N GLY A 30 -11.95 -1.20 2.79
CA GLY A 30 -11.90 -2.31 1.86
C GLY A 30 -11.97 -1.94 0.38
N HIS A 31 -11.91 -0.66 0.02
CA HIS A 31 -11.95 -0.23 -1.38
C HIS A 31 -10.74 -0.75 -2.17
N ASP A 32 -9.54 -0.65 -1.61
CA ASP A 32 -8.32 -1.14 -2.25
C ASP A 32 -8.27 -2.67 -2.26
N THR A 33 -8.71 -3.31 -1.16
CA THR A 33 -8.82 -4.76 -1.09
C THR A 33 -9.73 -5.27 -2.21
N LEU A 34 -10.90 -4.65 -2.40
CA LEU A 34 -11.83 -5.00 -3.47
C LEU A 34 -11.19 -4.82 -4.86
N PHE A 35 -10.54 -3.68 -5.07
CA PHE A 35 -9.85 -3.39 -6.33
C PHE A 35 -8.81 -4.47 -6.65
N LEU A 36 -7.96 -4.81 -5.69
CA LEU A 36 -6.91 -5.82 -5.85
C LEU A 36 -7.49 -7.21 -6.05
N ALA A 37 -8.56 -7.57 -5.35
CA ALA A 37 -9.20 -8.88 -5.46
C ALA A 37 -9.79 -9.12 -6.85
N LYS A 38 -10.20 -8.07 -7.55
CA LYS A 38 -10.67 -8.19 -8.94
C LYS A 38 -9.55 -8.46 -9.94
N LEU A 39 -8.30 -8.14 -9.59
CA LEU A 39 -7.15 -8.26 -10.48
C LEU A 39 -6.30 -9.50 -10.18
N ALA A 40 -6.11 -9.82 -8.92
CA ALA A 40 -5.10 -10.78 -8.44
C ALA A 40 -5.67 -12.17 -8.23
N LYS A 41 -4.79 -13.14 -8.08
CA LYS A 41 -5.13 -14.49 -7.63
C LYS A 41 -5.55 -14.48 -6.16
N GLN A 42 -4.76 -13.81 -5.33
CA GLN A 42 -4.95 -13.76 -3.87
C GLN A 42 -4.51 -12.41 -3.31
N VAL A 43 -5.33 -11.86 -2.41
CA VAL A 43 -5.01 -10.64 -1.66
C VAL A 43 -4.82 -11.02 -0.20
N TYR A 44 -3.76 -10.49 0.43
CA TYR A 44 -3.58 -10.50 1.89
C TYR A 44 -3.76 -9.07 2.38
N ALA A 45 -4.79 -8.84 3.19
CA ALA A 45 -5.15 -7.50 3.66
C ALA A 45 -5.04 -7.41 5.18
N PHE A 46 -4.44 -6.33 5.67
CA PHE A 46 -4.09 -6.14 7.09
C PHE A 46 -4.76 -4.90 7.66
N ASP A 47 -5.26 -5.02 8.85
CA ASP A 47 -5.72 -3.91 9.70
C ASP A 47 -5.74 -4.34 11.15
N ILE A 48 -5.59 -3.38 12.07
CA ILE A 48 -5.68 -3.64 13.51
C ILE A 48 -7.08 -3.40 14.06
N GLN A 49 -7.99 -2.87 13.24
CA GLN A 49 -9.36 -2.57 13.62
C GLN A 49 -10.33 -3.65 13.12
N GLU A 50 -11.09 -4.22 14.05
CA GLU A 50 -12.11 -5.21 13.71
C GLU A 50 -13.18 -4.65 12.75
N GLN A 51 -13.55 -3.38 12.91
CA GLN A 51 -14.48 -2.71 12.00
C GLN A 51 -14.01 -2.70 10.55
N ALA A 52 -12.71 -2.51 10.32
CA ALA A 52 -12.14 -2.55 8.98
C ALA A 52 -12.34 -3.93 8.34
N LEU A 53 -12.09 -4.98 9.12
CA LEU A 53 -12.26 -6.35 8.66
C LEU A 53 -13.72 -6.65 8.32
N GLU A 54 -14.66 -6.25 9.19
CA GLU A 54 -16.09 -6.45 8.96
C GLU A 54 -16.60 -5.75 7.71
N LYS A 55 -16.24 -4.47 7.54
CA LYS A 55 -16.64 -3.67 6.36
C LYS A 55 -16.07 -4.25 5.07
N THR A 56 -14.81 -4.65 5.12
CA THR A 56 -14.14 -5.22 3.96
C THR A 56 -14.74 -6.57 3.58
N GLN A 57 -15.04 -7.43 4.58
CA GLN A 57 -15.67 -8.71 4.32
C GLN A 57 -17.05 -8.54 3.70
N GLU A 58 -17.84 -7.60 4.19
CA GLU A 58 -19.15 -7.29 3.62
C GLU A 58 -19.02 -6.84 2.16
N ARG A 59 -18.08 -5.97 1.88
CA ARG A 59 -17.83 -5.48 0.53
C ARG A 59 -17.41 -6.58 -0.44
N LEU A 60 -16.56 -7.49 0.01
CA LEU A 60 -16.14 -8.66 -0.78
C LEU A 60 -17.30 -9.63 -1.02
N ASN A 61 -18.12 -9.87 0.00
CA ASN A 61 -19.30 -10.75 -0.09
C ASN A 61 -20.30 -10.21 -1.12
N GLN A 62 -20.56 -8.91 -1.10
CA GLN A 62 -21.47 -8.26 -2.07
C GLN A 62 -20.96 -8.37 -3.51
N ALA A 63 -19.64 -8.37 -3.70
CA ALA A 63 -19.01 -8.53 -5.00
C ALA A 63 -18.81 -10.00 -5.41
N GLY A 64 -19.11 -10.94 -4.54
CA GLY A 64 -18.93 -12.38 -4.80
C GLY A 64 -17.47 -12.81 -4.88
N LEU A 65 -16.54 -12.08 -4.23
CA LEU A 65 -15.10 -12.35 -4.25
C LEU A 65 -14.69 -13.11 -2.99
N LYS A 66 -13.89 -14.19 -3.18
CA LYS A 66 -13.45 -15.10 -2.11
C LYS A 66 -11.92 -15.23 -2.04
N ASN A 67 -11.20 -14.42 -2.79
CA ASN A 67 -9.76 -14.51 -2.95
C ASN A 67 -8.98 -13.50 -2.10
N ALA A 68 -9.54 -13.07 -0.97
CA ALA A 68 -8.85 -12.19 -0.03
C ALA A 68 -8.85 -12.82 1.36
N GLN A 69 -7.68 -12.89 1.98
CA GLN A 69 -7.52 -13.24 3.38
C GLN A 69 -7.38 -11.95 4.19
N LEU A 70 -8.32 -11.73 5.10
CA LEU A 70 -8.35 -10.55 5.94
C LEU A 70 -7.71 -10.87 7.28
N ILE A 71 -6.71 -10.09 7.68
CA ILE A 71 -5.86 -10.38 8.84
C ILE A 71 -5.96 -9.22 9.82
N LEU A 72 -6.45 -9.52 11.03
CA LEU A 72 -6.59 -8.55 12.13
C LEU A 72 -5.26 -8.44 12.88
N GLN A 73 -4.26 -7.92 12.18
CA GLN A 73 -2.92 -7.65 12.70
C GLN A 73 -2.32 -6.45 11.97
N GLY A 74 -1.29 -5.86 12.57
CA GLY A 74 -0.53 -4.80 11.90
C GLY A 74 0.19 -5.31 10.65
N HIS A 75 0.37 -4.42 9.69
CA HIS A 75 1.02 -4.76 8.42
C HIS A 75 2.49 -5.19 8.57
N GLU A 76 3.15 -4.88 9.69
CA GLU A 76 4.52 -5.34 9.97
C GLU A 76 4.64 -6.85 10.14
N THR A 77 3.50 -7.55 10.28
CA THR A 77 3.48 -9.02 10.38
C THR A 77 3.31 -9.72 9.03
N LEU A 78 3.36 -8.98 7.93
CA LEU A 78 3.02 -9.51 6.60
C LEU A 78 3.89 -10.71 6.18
N ASP A 79 5.13 -10.78 6.63
CA ASP A 79 6.04 -11.89 6.33
C ASP A 79 5.67 -13.21 7.01
N GLN A 80 4.75 -13.20 7.97
CA GLN A 80 4.18 -14.42 8.55
C GLN A 80 3.14 -15.08 7.63
N PHE A 81 2.62 -14.35 6.65
CA PHE A 81 1.53 -14.80 5.77
C PHE A 81 1.95 -14.86 4.31
N VAL A 82 2.88 -14.02 3.90
CA VAL A 82 3.26 -13.82 2.50
C VAL A 82 4.75 -14.13 2.33
N THR A 83 5.09 -14.93 1.32
CA THR A 83 6.48 -15.25 0.98
C THR A 83 6.97 -14.53 -0.26
N GLU A 84 6.05 -14.14 -1.14
CA GLU A 84 6.33 -13.31 -2.33
C GLU A 84 5.09 -12.51 -2.71
N ALA A 85 5.27 -11.35 -3.31
CA ALA A 85 4.18 -10.50 -3.76
C ALA A 85 4.55 -9.78 -5.06
N LYS A 86 3.56 -9.61 -5.94
CA LYS A 86 3.67 -8.80 -7.17
C LYS A 86 3.45 -7.32 -6.88
N ALA A 87 2.58 -7.02 -5.93
CA ALA A 87 2.21 -5.64 -5.64
C ALA A 87 1.79 -5.48 -4.18
N GLY A 88 1.87 -4.23 -3.72
CA GLY A 88 1.32 -3.83 -2.44
C GLY A 88 0.82 -2.40 -2.46
N ILE A 89 -0.12 -2.10 -1.58
CA ILE A 89 -0.68 -0.76 -1.42
C ILE A 89 -0.73 -0.38 0.06
N PHE A 90 -0.39 0.89 0.33
CA PHE A 90 -0.48 1.52 1.64
C PHE A 90 -1.29 2.81 1.52
N ASN A 91 -2.22 3.04 2.45
CA ASN A 91 -2.87 4.34 2.65
C ASN A 91 -2.49 4.84 4.04
N LEU A 92 -1.44 5.65 4.12
CA LEU A 92 -0.86 6.09 5.38
C LEU A 92 -1.51 7.37 5.87
N GLY A 93 -1.99 7.35 7.11
CA GLY A 93 -2.63 8.51 7.73
C GLY A 93 -4.08 8.72 7.32
N TYR A 94 -4.65 7.84 6.51
CA TYR A 94 -6.07 7.91 6.15
C TYR A 94 -6.93 7.39 7.29
N LEU A 95 -7.86 8.24 7.76
CA LEU A 95 -8.76 7.94 8.88
C LEU A 95 -10.22 8.04 8.41
N PRO A 96 -10.83 6.94 7.96
CA PRO A 96 -12.21 7.02 7.49
C PRO A 96 -13.25 7.20 8.61
N SER A 97 -12.91 6.94 9.87
CA SER A 97 -13.87 7.01 10.99
C SER A 97 -13.24 7.39 12.32
N ALA A 98 -12.40 8.41 12.33
CA ALA A 98 -12.13 9.29 13.47
C ALA A 98 -11.63 8.73 14.81
N ASP A 99 -11.12 7.51 14.94
CA ASP A 99 -10.31 7.20 16.11
C ASP A 99 -8.84 7.51 15.82
N LYS A 100 -8.40 8.68 16.25
CA LYS A 100 -7.04 9.19 16.06
C LYS A 100 -5.97 8.35 16.78
N SER A 101 -6.36 7.46 17.70
CA SER A 101 -5.43 6.59 18.42
C SER A 101 -4.99 5.38 17.59
N VAL A 102 -5.61 5.13 16.44
CA VAL A 102 -5.43 3.93 15.63
C VAL A 102 -4.87 4.25 14.25
N ILE A 103 -4.01 5.25 14.15
CA ILE A 103 -3.26 5.57 12.92
C ILE A 103 -2.01 4.72 12.82
N THR A 104 -1.56 4.52 11.57
CA THR A 104 -0.28 3.87 11.29
C THR A 104 0.87 4.64 11.96
N GLN A 105 1.87 3.92 12.47
CA GLN A 105 3.02 4.50 13.15
C GLN A 105 4.25 4.40 12.25
N PRO A 106 5.18 5.38 12.29
CA PRO A 106 6.36 5.36 11.43
C PRO A 106 7.17 4.05 11.53
N GLN A 107 7.37 3.53 12.73
CA GLN A 107 8.17 2.32 12.94
C GLN A 107 7.57 1.08 12.29
N THR A 108 6.28 0.84 12.48
CA THR A 108 5.60 -0.33 11.90
C THR A 108 5.46 -0.19 10.40
N THR A 109 5.26 1.02 9.91
CA THR A 109 5.18 1.32 8.48
C THR A 109 6.51 1.00 7.79
N ILE A 110 7.64 1.47 8.32
CA ILE A 110 8.96 1.21 7.74
C ILE A 110 9.28 -0.28 7.79
N GLU A 111 8.99 -0.96 8.89
CA GLU A 111 9.16 -2.41 9.00
C GLU A 111 8.37 -3.16 7.92
N ALA A 112 7.11 -2.78 7.73
CA ALA A 112 6.27 -3.38 6.68
C ALA A 112 6.82 -3.09 5.28
N LEU A 113 7.28 -1.87 5.00
CA LEU A 113 7.88 -1.51 3.71
C LEU A 113 9.17 -2.29 3.43
N GLU A 114 10.04 -2.42 4.43
CA GLU A 114 11.27 -3.22 4.29
C GLU A 114 10.95 -4.67 3.92
N LYS A 115 10.01 -5.27 4.64
CA LYS A 115 9.57 -6.65 4.39
C LYS A 115 8.96 -6.80 3.01
N LEU A 116 8.06 -5.90 2.63
CA LEU A 116 7.39 -5.97 1.34
C LEU A 116 8.37 -5.77 0.19
N CYS A 117 9.30 -4.83 0.28
CA CYS A 117 10.34 -4.65 -0.73
C CYS A 117 11.16 -5.94 -0.91
N SER A 118 11.52 -6.61 0.18
CA SER A 118 12.26 -7.87 0.12
C SER A 118 11.48 -9.00 -0.53
N LEU A 119 10.17 -9.07 -0.27
CA LEU A 119 9.29 -10.12 -0.80
C LEU A 119 8.80 -9.82 -2.22
N LEU A 120 8.97 -8.59 -2.68
CA LEU A 120 8.48 -8.17 -3.99
C LEU A 120 9.22 -8.92 -5.08
N VAL A 121 8.48 -9.52 -6.01
CA VAL A 121 9.08 -10.16 -7.18
C VAL A 121 9.63 -9.11 -8.14
N LYS A 122 10.56 -9.49 -8.99
CA LYS A 122 11.08 -8.59 -10.04
C LYS A 122 9.95 -8.12 -10.94
N GLY A 123 9.91 -6.83 -11.24
CA GLY A 123 8.80 -6.19 -11.94
C GLY A 123 7.62 -5.84 -11.04
N GLY A 124 7.67 -6.19 -9.76
CA GLY A 124 6.62 -5.87 -8.80
C GLY A 124 6.60 -4.39 -8.43
N ARG A 125 5.45 -3.94 -7.90
CA ARG A 125 5.19 -2.52 -7.63
C ARG A 125 4.52 -2.29 -6.28
N ILE A 126 4.91 -1.20 -5.62
CA ILE A 126 4.28 -0.74 -4.38
C ILE A 126 3.76 0.68 -4.59
N ALA A 127 2.51 0.92 -4.23
CA ALA A 127 1.89 2.24 -4.20
C ALA A 127 1.66 2.67 -2.76
N ILE A 128 2.12 3.85 -2.40
CA ILE A 128 1.99 4.40 -1.05
C ILE A 128 1.30 5.75 -1.14
N MET A 129 0.04 5.82 -0.68
CA MET A 129 -0.67 7.08 -0.52
C MET A 129 -0.33 7.68 0.85
N ILE A 130 0.06 8.94 0.87
CA ILE A 130 0.45 9.65 2.08
C ILE A 130 -0.53 10.79 2.36
N TYR A 131 -1.22 10.70 3.50
CA TYR A 131 -2.13 11.71 4.04
C TYR A 131 -1.46 12.28 5.29
N TYR A 132 -1.05 13.55 5.28
CA TYR A 132 -0.14 14.08 6.29
C TYR A 132 -0.59 15.35 7.02
N GLY A 133 -1.77 15.87 6.73
CA GLY A 133 -2.26 17.12 7.33
C GLY A 133 -2.79 17.00 8.78
N HIS A 134 -2.47 15.93 9.50
CA HIS A 134 -2.92 15.65 10.86
C HIS A 134 -1.72 15.50 11.81
N GLU A 135 -1.97 15.49 13.12
CA GLU A 135 -0.93 15.32 14.13
C GLU A 135 -0.20 13.98 13.94
N GLY A 136 1.14 14.04 13.88
CA GLY A 136 1.99 12.88 13.63
C GLY A 136 2.14 12.49 12.16
N GLY A 137 1.34 13.05 11.26
CA GLY A 137 1.39 12.74 9.84
C GLY A 137 2.70 13.14 9.18
N ASP A 138 3.30 14.25 9.62
CA ASP A 138 4.59 14.72 9.12
C ASP A 138 5.73 13.74 9.46
N LEU A 139 5.71 13.13 10.62
CA LEU A 139 6.72 12.15 11.04
C LEU A 139 6.68 10.89 10.17
N GLU A 140 5.50 10.38 9.90
CA GLU A 140 5.32 9.20 9.05
C GLU A 140 5.69 9.52 7.59
N ARG A 141 5.24 10.67 7.07
CA ARG A 141 5.63 11.16 5.74
C ARG A 141 7.15 11.22 5.58
N ASP A 142 7.84 11.87 6.53
CA ASP A 142 9.26 12.07 6.47
C ASP A 142 10.03 10.75 6.58
N ALA A 143 9.58 9.83 7.44
CA ALA A 143 10.17 8.51 7.59
C ALA A 143 10.05 7.69 6.29
N VAL A 144 8.87 7.72 5.65
CA VAL A 144 8.65 7.01 4.38
C VAL A 144 9.50 7.59 3.26
N LEU A 145 9.52 8.92 3.11
CA LEU A 145 10.32 9.58 2.07
C LEU A 145 11.82 9.31 2.26
N ASP A 146 12.30 9.32 3.50
CA ASP A 146 13.69 9.00 3.82
C ASP A 146 14.02 7.56 3.43
N PHE A 147 13.20 6.61 3.85
CA PHE A 147 13.37 5.19 3.51
C PHE A 147 13.41 4.96 1.99
N VAL A 148 12.42 5.50 1.28
CA VAL A 148 12.29 5.31 -0.17
C VAL A 148 13.45 5.96 -0.93
N SER A 149 13.90 7.13 -0.50
CA SER A 149 15.03 7.85 -1.11
C SER A 149 16.34 7.08 -1.01
N GLN A 150 16.47 6.17 -0.04
CA GLN A 150 17.67 5.38 0.19
C GLN A 150 17.64 4.00 -0.47
N LEU A 151 16.55 3.64 -1.15
CA LEU A 151 16.49 2.38 -1.88
C LEU A 151 17.59 2.30 -2.95
N ASN A 152 18.19 1.12 -3.08
CA ASN A 152 19.23 0.90 -4.08
C ASN A 152 18.70 1.16 -5.49
N GLN A 153 19.23 2.17 -6.16
CA GLN A 153 18.78 2.57 -7.51
C GLN A 153 19.02 1.52 -8.58
N GLN A 154 19.87 0.54 -8.32
CA GLN A 154 20.09 -0.58 -9.24
C GLN A 154 18.98 -1.61 -9.16
N GLU A 155 18.31 -1.69 -8.01
CA GLU A 155 17.24 -2.67 -7.75
C GLU A 155 15.85 -2.06 -7.84
N TYR A 156 15.72 -0.77 -7.52
CA TYR A 156 14.41 -0.09 -7.41
C TYR A 156 14.42 1.24 -8.14
N THR A 157 13.28 1.58 -8.72
CA THR A 157 12.96 2.95 -9.12
C THR A 157 11.82 3.45 -8.25
N ALA A 158 11.94 4.66 -7.74
CA ALA A 158 10.88 5.28 -6.97
C ALA A 158 10.58 6.68 -7.50
N ALA A 159 9.31 7.06 -7.46
CA ALA A 159 8.83 8.35 -7.96
C ALA A 159 7.72 8.88 -7.07
N ILE A 160 7.48 10.18 -7.16
CA ILE A 160 6.35 10.85 -6.50
C ILE A 160 5.40 11.38 -7.56
N TYR A 161 4.10 11.16 -7.36
CA TYR A 161 3.04 11.80 -8.10
C TYR A 161 2.27 12.73 -7.16
N ARG A 162 2.35 14.03 -7.41
CA ARG A 162 1.85 15.07 -6.51
C ARG A 162 1.38 16.28 -7.30
N THR A 163 0.28 16.90 -6.87
CA THR A 163 -0.14 18.20 -7.39
C THR A 163 0.77 19.30 -6.83
N LEU A 164 1.12 20.30 -7.65
CA LEU A 164 2.05 21.36 -7.25
C LEU A 164 1.35 22.58 -6.66
N ASN A 165 0.16 22.87 -7.15
CA ASN A 165 -0.51 24.16 -6.87
C ASN A 165 -1.73 24.05 -5.95
N GLN A 166 -2.00 22.88 -5.39
CA GLN A 166 -3.06 22.73 -4.40
C GLN A 166 -2.57 23.16 -3.01
N VAL A 167 -3.46 23.76 -2.24
CA VAL A 167 -3.21 24.19 -0.87
C VAL A 167 -3.72 23.15 0.14
N ASN A 168 -3.45 23.34 1.43
CA ASN A 168 -3.97 22.52 2.53
C ASN A 168 -3.50 21.06 2.54
N ASN A 169 -2.21 20.83 2.31
CA ASN A 169 -1.59 19.51 2.46
C ASN A 169 -2.30 18.40 1.67
N PRO A 170 -2.41 18.50 0.34
CA PRO A 170 -3.04 17.47 -0.46
C PRO A 170 -2.27 16.16 -0.35
N PRO A 171 -2.98 15.01 -0.30
CA PRO A 171 -2.30 13.73 -0.30
C PRO A 171 -1.50 13.52 -1.58
N PHE A 172 -0.45 12.73 -1.49
CA PHE A 172 0.36 12.40 -2.66
C PHE A 172 0.71 10.91 -2.70
N LEU A 173 1.17 10.46 -3.84
CA LEU A 173 1.50 9.06 -4.12
C LEU A 173 3.01 8.88 -4.24
N VAL A 174 3.54 7.89 -3.52
CA VAL A 174 4.89 7.36 -3.75
C VAL A 174 4.75 6.03 -4.49
N MET A 175 5.49 5.88 -5.58
CA MET A 175 5.50 4.68 -6.41
C MET A 175 6.87 4.03 -6.35
N ILE A 176 6.91 2.72 -6.11
CA ILE A 176 8.13 1.93 -6.10
C ILE A 176 7.99 0.78 -7.10
N GLU A 177 8.99 0.59 -7.93
CA GLU A 177 9.07 -0.57 -8.83
C GLU A 177 10.38 -1.31 -8.59
N LYS A 178 10.29 -2.63 -8.42
CA LYS A 178 11.47 -3.49 -8.37
C LYS A 178 11.85 -3.86 -9.79
N LEU A 179 13.06 -3.47 -10.20
CA LEU A 179 13.52 -3.61 -11.57
C LEU A 179 13.72 -5.09 -11.94
N GLU A 180 13.33 -5.46 -13.15
CA GLU A 180 13.56 -6.80 -13.70
C GLU A 180 15.02 -7.06 -13.97
N ARG A 181 15.78 -6.00 -14.34
CA ARG A 181 17.20 -6.04 -14.61
C ARG A 181 17.89 -4.87 -13.93
N TYR A 182 19.09 -5.13 -13.42
CA TYR A 182 19.90 -4.04 -12.88
C TYR A 182 20.18 -3.02 -13.98
N ARG A 183 19.99 -1.75 -13.67
CA ARG A 183 20.46 -0.67 -14.53
C ARG A 183 21.98 -0.56 -14.36
N HIS A 184 22.72 -0.91 -15.41
CA HIS A 184 24.12 -0.57 -15.53
C HIS A 184 24.16 0.91 -15.91
N GLY A 185 24.26 1.77 -14.89
CA GLY A 185 24.27 3.21 -15.09
C GLY A 185 25.63 3.79 -15.10
#